data_cd8c776902b7d25282a8cc23934d33ce
#
_entry.id   cd8c776902b7d25282a8cc23934d33ce
#
_cell.length_a   1.000
_cell.length_b   1.000
_cell.length_c   1.000
_cell.angle_alpha   90.00
_cell.angle_beta   90.00
_cell.angle_gamma   90.00
#
_symmetry.space_group_name_H-M   'P 1'
#
loop_
_entity.id
_entity.type
_entity.pdbx_description
1 polymer ?
#
loop_
_entity_poly.entity_id
_entity_poly.type
_entity_poly.pdbx_seq_one_letter_code
_entity_poly.pdbx_strand_id
1 'polypeptide(L)'
;MPTRRSIGSENMVGQRIVKLRKERKMSQKDLLAQLQINNIEIGQSALSDLEGQRRKVSDKELVVLAKIFGASVEELLREVDIKE
;
A
#
# COMPACT_ATOMS: atom_id res chain seq x y z
N MET A 1 9.67 15.08 17.79
CA MET A 1 9.14 14.60 17.36
C MET A 1 9.12 13.36 17.19
N PRO A 2 8.63 12.92 16.73
CA PRO A 2 8.48 11.71 16.65
C PRO A 2 9.46 11.11 16.17
N THR A 3 9.93 10.39 16.59
CA THR A 3 10.86 9.72 16.17
C THR A 3 10.43 8.78 15.25
N ARG A 4 9.25 8.65 14.87
CA ARG A 4 8.91 7.66 14.02
C ARG A 4 9.36 7.98 12.71
N ARG A 5 9.48 7.07 11.80
CA ARG A 5 9.88 7.29 10.46
C ARG A 5 8.88 8.15 9.79
N SER A 6 9.31 9.12 9.05
CA SER A 6 8.39 9.98 8.40
C SER A 6 7.84 9.31 7.18
N ILE A 7 6.72 9.81 6.72
CA ILE A 7 6.14 9.34 5.49
C ILE A 7 6.95 9.90 4.35
N GLY A 8 7.29 9.08 3.41
CA GLY A 8 8.08 9.51 2.28
C GLY A 8 7.22 9.99 1.13
N SER A 9 7.81 10.08 -0.03
CA SER A 9 7.11 10.53 -1.21
C SER A 9 7.50 9.70 -2.42
N GLU A 10 7.92 8.45 -2.19
CA GLU A 10 8.36 7.61 -3.29
C GLU A 10 7.21 6.94 -4.04
N ASN A 11 6.03 6.95 -3.50
CA ASN A 11 4.86 6.47 -4.22
C ASN A 11 3.65 7.25 -3.74
N MET A 12 2.55 7.15 -4.45
CA MET A 12 1.38 7.91 -4.10
C MET A 12 0.25 7.03 -3.60
N VAL A 13 0.49 5.74 -3.43
CA VAL A 13 -0.59 4.84 -3.05
C VAL A 13 -0.53 4.35 -1.61
N GLY A 14 0.58 4.57 -0.94
CA GLY A 14 0.78 3.96 0.39
C GLY A 14 -0.33 4.25 1.37
N GLN A 15 -0.73 5.49 1.49
CA GLN A 15 -1.76 5.85 2.46
C GLN A 15 -3.11 5.28 2.08
N ARG A 16 -3.39 5.18 0.79
CA ARG A 16 -4.64 4.59 0.32
C ARG A 16 -4.65 3.09 0.66
N ILE A 17 -3.51 2.43 0.52
CA ILE A 17 -3.41 1.02 0.86
C ILE A 17 -3.69 0.82 2.35
N VAL A 18 -3.13 1.66 3.19
CA VAL A 18 -3.37 1.57 4.63
C VAL A 18 -4.86 1.75 4.91
N LYS A 19 -5.47 2.74 4.27
CA LYS A 19 -6.87 3.02 4.49
C LYS A 19 -7.74 1.83 4.08
N LEU A 20 -7.50 1.30 2.89
CA LEU A 20 -8.27 0.18 2.39
C LEU A 20 -8.10 -1.05 3.28
N ARG A 21 -6.87 -1.26 3.72
CA ARG A 21 -6.56 -2.39 4.58
C ARG A 21 -7.33 -2.28 5.90
N LYS A 22 -7.27 -1.11 6.50
CA LYS A 22 -7.94 -0.91 7.79
C LYS A 22 -9.45 -0.97 7.67
N GLU A 23 -10.00 -0.49 6.58
CA GLU A 23 -11.43 -0.60 6.34
C GLU A 23 -11.89 -2.04 6.28
N ARG A 24 -10.99 -2.93 5.86
CA ARG A 24 -11.32 -4.34 5.78
C ARG A 24 -10.83 -5.13 6.97
N LYS A 25 -10.33 -4.43 8.00
CA LYS A 25 -9.80 -5.06 9.19
C LYS A 25 -8.72 -6.08 8.84
N MET A 26 -7.91 -5.72 7.88
CA MET A 26 -6.86 -6.57 7.38
C MET A 26 -5.54 -6.11 7.97
N SER A 27 -4.78 -7.02 8.56
CA SER A 27 -3.47 -6.67 9.10
C SER A 27 -2.45 -6.63 7.97
N GLN A 28 -1.26 -6.11 8.25
CA GLN A 28 -0.19 -6.17 7.27
C GLN A 28 0.14 -7.61 6.92
N LYS A 29 0.09 -8.50 7.90
CA LYS A 29 0.36 -9.90 7.68
C LYS A 29 -0.65 -10.50 6.72
N ASP A 30 -1.91 -10.13 6.87
CA ASP A 30 -2.96 -10.60 5.98
C ASP A 30 -2.71 -10.12 4.56
N LEU A 31 -2.30 -8.88 4.42
CA LEU A 31 -2.02 -8.35 3.10
C LEU A 31 -0.83 -9.04 2.46
N LEU A 32 0.20 -9.32 3.26
CA LEU A 32 1.35 -10.03 2.75
C LEU A 32 0.96 -11.41 2.21
N ALA A 33 0.06 -12.08 2.91
CA ALA A 33 -0.40 -13.39 2.47
C ALA A 33 -1.12 -13.27 1.13
N GLN A 34 -1.94 -12.24 0.98
CA GLN A 34 -2.64 -12.04 -0.28
C GLN A 34 -1.68 -11.71 -1.42
N LEU A 35 -0.66 -10.92 -1.13
CA LEU A 35 0.34 -10.60 -2.12
C LEU A 35 1.07 -11.85 -2.58
N GLN A 36 1.42 -12.71 -1.62
CA GLN A 36 2.11 -13.94 -1.92
C GLN A 36 1.29 -14.86 -2.80
N ILE A 37 0.01 -14.97 -2.51
CA ILE A 37 -0.89 -15.79 -3.31
C ILE A 37 -0.90 -15.28 -4.76
N ASN A 38 -0.69 -14.00 -4.94
CA ASN A 38 -0.68 -13.40 -6.26
C ASN A 38 0.74 -13.24 -6.81
N ASN A 39 1.67 -13.99 -6.26
CA ASN A 39 3.06 -14.04 -6.75
C ASN A 39 3.86 -12.75 -6.56
N ILE A 40 3.47 -11.97 -5.59
CA ILE A 40 4.24 -10.79 -5.22
C ILE A 40 4.93 -11.14 -3.90
N GLU A 41 6.23 -11.34 -3.96
CA GLU A 41 6.95 -11.74 -2.76
C GLU A 41 7.70 -10.57 -2.20
N ILE A 42 7.18 -9.96 -1.16
CA ILE A 42 7.89 -8.91 -0.46
C ILE A 42 7.77 -9.22 1.03
N GLY A 43 8.71 -8.75 1.77
CA GLY A 43 8.69 -8.96 3.22
C GLY A 43 7.94 -7.85 3.92
N GLN A 44 7.82 -8.00 5.22
CA GLN A 44 7.07 -7.04 6.00
C GLN A 44 7.71 -5.66 6.00
N SER A 45 9.03 -5.60 6.02
CA SER A 45 9.73 -4.33 5.96
C SER A 45 9.40 -3.60 4.67
N ALA A 46 9.40 -4.35 3.56
CA ALA A 46 9.10 -3.74 2.27
C ALA A 46 7.66 -3.24 2.22
N LEU A 47 6.74 -3.99 2.81
CA LEU A 47 5.35 -3.55 2.84
C LEU A 47 5.22 -2.30 3.72
N SER A 48 5.88 -2.28 4.85
CA SER A 48 5.86 -1.09 5.71
C SER A 48 6.38 0.12 4.96
N ASP A 49 7.44 -0.05 4.19
CA ASP A 49 7.99 1.06 3.43
C ASP A 49 7.05 1.48 2.31
N LEU A 50 6.35 0.53 1.72
CA LEU A 50 5.39 0.84 0.68
C LEU A 50 4.25 1.67 1.28
N GLU A 51 3.73 1.22 2.40
CA GLU A 51 2.62 1.92 3.05
C GLU A 51 3.05 3.29 3.56
N GLY A 52 4.31 3.42 3.94
CA GLY A 52 4.85 4.70 4.38
C GLY A 52 5.36 5.56 3.26
N GLN A 53 5.16 5.14 2.02
CA GLN A 53 5.58 5.87 0.84
C GLN A 53 7.08 6.11 0.80
N ARG A 54 7.84 5.19 1.38
CA ARG A 54 9.31 5.31 1.41
C ARG A 54 9.98 4.46 0.34
N ARG A 55 9.22 3.75 -0.48
CA ARG A 55 9.77 3.01 -1.58
C ARG A 55 8.82 3.09 -2.76
N LYS A 56 9.34 2.83 -3.93
CA LYS A 56 8.53 2.86 -5.14
C LYS A 56 7.67 1.61 -5.22
N VAL A 57 6.61 1.71 -5.98
CA VAL A 57 5.70 0.59 -6.19
C VAL A 57 5.77 0.24 -7.66
N SER A 58 6.01 -1.04 -7.95
CA SER A 58 6.10 -1.47 -9.34
C SER A 58 4.70 -1.58 -9.93
N ASP A 59 4.63 -1.62 -11.25
CA ASP A 59 3.35 -1.74 -11.92
C ASP A 59 2.68 -3.06 -11.57
N LYS A 60 3.45 -4.13 -11.42
CA LYS A 60 2.88 -5.41 -11.05
C LYS A 60 2.28 -5.37 -9.66
N GLU A 61 2.99 -4.75 -8.74
CA GLU A 61 2.48 -4.61 -7.38
C GLU A 61 1.19 -3.80 -7.38
N LEU A 62 1.15 -2.76 -8.18
CA LEU A 62 0.00 -1.90 -8.23
C LEU A 62 -1.23 -2.64 -8.74
N VAL A 63 -1.06 -3.41 -9.80
CA VAL A 63 -2.16 -4.17 -10.37
C VAL A 63 -2.68 -5.20 -9.38
N VAL A 64 -1.76 -5.88 -8.70
CA VAL A 64 -2.16 -6.90 -7.74
C VAL A 64 -2.86 -6.27 -6.53
N LEU A 65 -2.36 -5.14 -6.06
CA LEU A 65 -3.02 -4.46 -4.95
C LEU A 65 -4.44 -4.05 -5.32
N ALA A 66 -4.62 -3.55 -6.54
CA ALA A 66 -5.95 -3.19 -7.00
C ALA A 66 -6.86 -4.42 -6.99
N LYS A 67 -6.35 -5.53 -7.46
CA LYS A 67 -7.11 -6.76 -7.49
C LYS A 67 -7.50 -7.23 -6.09
N ILE A 68 -6.55 -7.19 -5.16
CA ILE A 68 -6.80 -7.62 -3.79
C ILE A 68 -7.92 -6.81 -3.15
N PHE A 69 -7.92 -5.51 -3.39
CA PHE A 69 -8.90 -4.64 -2.76
C PHE A 69 -10.17 -4.44 -3.59
N GLY A 70 -10.22 -5.07 -4.76
CA GLY A 70 -11.40 -4.91 -5.60
C GLY A 70 -11.55 -3.49 -6.12
N ALA A 71 -10.45 -2.80 -6.32
CA ALA A 71 -10.45 -1.42 -6.77
C ALA A 71 -9.76 -1.35 -8.12
N SER A 72 -9.92 -0.23 -8.81
CA SER A 72 -9.19 -0.07 -10.05
C SER A 72 -7.83 0.54 -9.73
N VAL A 73 -6.90 0.39 -10.63
CA VAL A 73 -5.59 1.03 -10.46
C VAL A 73 -5.79 2.55 -10.37
N GLU A 74 -6.72 3.06 -11.13
CA GLU A 74 -7.00 4.48 -11.11
C GLU A 74 -7.44 4.94 -9.73
N GLU A 75 -8.26 4.14 -9.06
CA GLU A 75 -8.69 4.47 -7.72
C GLU A 75 -7.53 4.49 -6.75
N LEU A 76 -6.60 3.57 -6.90
CA LEU A 76 -5.43 3.56 -6.03
C LEU A 76 -4.55 4.78 -6.26
N LEU A 77 -4.52 5.28 -7.46
CA LEU A 77 -3.65 6.41 -7.77
C LEU A 77 -4.30 7.75 -7.49
N ARG A 78 -5.62 7.75 -7.19
CA ARG A 78 -6.29 9.00 -6.91
C ARG A 78 -5.79 9.58 -5.60
N GLU A 79 -5.53 10.86 -5.57
CA GLU A 79 -5.07 11.43 -4.36
C GLU A 79 -6.11 11.36 -3.32
N VAL A 80 -5.69 11.05 -2.16
CA VAL A 80 -6.56 10.91 -1.14
C VAL A 80 -6.83 12.18 -0.63
N ASP A 81 -7.46 12.84 -0.77
CA ASP A 81 -7.75 13.92 -0.20
C ASP A 81 -7.05 14.82 0.21
N ILE A 82 -6.75 15.29 -0.05
CA ILE A 82 -5.98 16.09 0.29
C ILE A 82 -6.48 17.28 0.43
N LYS A 83 -6.97 17.82 0.60
CA LYS A 83 -7.39 18.80 0.73
C LYS A 83 -7.02 19.54 1.27
N GLU A 84 -6.76 19.97 1.08
CA GLU A 84 -6.42 20.62 1.45
C GLU A 84 -6.68 21.01 1.72
#